data_11d88bdb36dc7f8e4c1d6394ce1ecd21
#
_entry.id   11d88bdb36dc7f8e4c1d6394ce1ecd21
#
_cell.length_a   1.000
_cell.length_b   1.000
_cell.length_c   1.000
_cell.angle_alpha   90.00
_cell.angle_beta   90.00
_cell.angle_gamma   90.00
#
_symmetry.space_group_name_H-M   'P 1'
#
loop_
_entity.id
_entity.type
_entity.pdbx_description
1 polymer ?
#
loop_
_entity_poly.entity_id
_entity_poly.type
_entity_poly.pdbx_seq_one_letter_code
_entity_poly.pdbx_strand_id
1 'polypeptide(L)'
;IRLSPTQLPHLYNHLPPICRKLGIPEPEFYLEMNPVPNAWTYGDTKIYITITSGLVEVLNNEELDSVLAHEWGHILCRHVLYHTMANSVLSGIDSLGLLGNLALPFKWALYYWYRKSELSCDRVSAFITSPDVVASSMARLSGGPKSITANINHREWIKQADIYDSLYNDGMWNKTLQMYAIAEASHPFSAVRVREVLKWSESDQYRRLKTLMLNSPGSICPSCKSAVDSTWKFCKYCGHKL
;
A
#
# COMPACT_ATOMS: atom_id res chain seq x y z
N ILE A 1 -8.26 -15.53 12.14
CA ILE A 1 -9.10 -16.44 11.34
C ILE A 1 -8.53 -16.45 9.93
N ARG A 2 -8.21 -17.62 9.37
CA ARG A 2 -7.84 -17.76 7.97
C ARG A 2 -9.07 -17.63 7.09
N LEU A 3 -9.02 -16.74 6.11
CA LEU A 3 -10.07 -16.54 5.11
C LEU A 3 -9.92 -17.56 3.97
N SER A 4 -11.05 -17.99 3.40
CA SER A 4 -11.08 -18.92 2.27
C SER A 4 -12.40 -18.78 1.51
N PRO A 5 -12.57 -19.44 0.36
CA PRO A 5 -13.85 -19.45 -0.36
C PRO A 5 -15.05 -19.95 0.48
N THR A 6 -14.77 -20.70 1.55
CA THR A 6 -15.80 -21.25 2.46
C THR A 6 -15.78 -20.60 3.85
N GLN A 7 -14.77 -19.77 4.15
CA GLN A 7 -14.62 -19.07 5.43
C GLN A 7 -14.61 -17.56 5.21
N LEU A 8 -15.71 -16.89 5.59
CA LEU A 8 -15.94 -15.47 5.34
C LEU A 8 -15.74 -15.10 3.86
N PRO A 9 -16.46 -15.73 2.93
CA PRO A 9 -16.26 -15.59 1.50
C PRO A 9 -16.42 -14.14 1.01
N HIS A 10 -17.26 -13.34 1.68
CA HIS A 10 -17.45 -11.93 1.36
C HIS A 10 -16.16 -11.11 1.52
N LEU A 11 -15.30 -11.43 2.50
CA LEU A 11 -14.00 -10.80 2.67
C LEU A 11 -12.93 -11.45 1.76
N TYR A 12 -12.94 -12.80 1.70
CA TYR A 12 -11.97 -13.52 0.86
C TYR A 12 -12.02 -13.09 -0.60
N ASN A 13 -13.22 -12.88 -1.16
CA ASN A 13 -13.43 -12.60 -2.58
C ASN A 13 -12.86 -11.25 -3.06
N HIS A 14 -12.41 -10.38 -2.17
CA HIS A 14 -11.65 -9.17 -2.53
C HIS A 14 -10.27 -9.49 -3.09
N LEU A 15 -9.62 -10.55 -2.59
CA LEU A 15 -8.23 -10.86 -2.89
C LEU A 15 -8.00 -11.43 -4.31
N PRO A 16 -8.74 -12.46 -4.80
CA PRO A 16 -8.47 -13.10 -6.08
C PRO A 16 -8.50 -12.16 -7.30
N PRO A 17 -9.41 -11.16 -7.39
CA PRO A 17 -9.40 -10.21 -8.50
C PRO A 17 -8.14 -9.36 -8.56
N ILE A 18 -7.61 -8.93 -7.40
CA ILE A 18 -6.38 -8.13 -7.30
C ILE A 18 -5.19 -8.99 -7.77
N CYS A 19 -5.09 -10.23 -7.25
CA CYS A 19 -4.03 -11.17 -7.63
C CYS A 19 -4.00 -11.44 -9.13
N ARG A 20 -5.17 -11.64 -9.75
CA ARG A 20 -5.28 -11.83 -11.21
C ARG A 20 -4.82 -10.60 -11.99
N LYS A 21 -5.23 -9.40 -11.59
CA LYS A 21 -4.80 -8.14 -12.25
C LYS A 21 -3.29 -7.94 -12.18
N LEU A 22 -2.66 -8.37 -11.10
CA LEU A 22 -1.22 -8.22 -10.87
C LEU A 22 -0.40 -9.41 -11.38
N GLY A 23 -1.05 -10.50 -11.80
CA GLY A 23 -0.37 -11.71 -12.30
C GLY A 23 0.42 -12.46 -11.22
N ILE A 24 -0.02 -12.41 -9.98
CA ILE A 24 0.68 -12.98 -8.82
C ILE A 24 -0.16 -14.03 -8.10
N PRO A 25 0.47 -15.03 -7.46
CA PRO A 25 -0.25 -16.08 -6.71
C PRO A 25 -0.95 -15.47 -5.49
N GLU A 26 -2.07 -16.08 -5.10
CA GLU A 26 -2.81 -15.67 -3.91
C GLU A 26 -1.99 -15.99 -2.65
N PRO A 27 -1.80 -15.01 -1.72
CA PRO A 27 -1.21 -15.23 -0.41
C PRO A 27 -2.20 -15.91 0.52
N GLU A 28 -1.73 -16.36 1.67
CA GLU A 28 -2.66 -16.68 2.75
C GLU A 28 -3.25 -15.39 3.33
N PHE A 29 -4.57 -15.38 3.50
CA PHE A 29 -5.32 -14.21 3.93
C PHE A 29 -5.98 -14.43 5.28
N TYR A 30 -5.79 -13.49 6.21
CA TYR A 30 -6.21 -13.60 7.59
C TYR A 30 -7.00 -12.38 8.06
N LEU A 31 -7.96 -12.64 8.94
CA LEU A 31 -8.67 -11.64 9.73
C LEU A 31 -8.23 -11.75 11.19
N GLU A 32 -7.83 -10.64 11.79
CA GLU A 32 -7.49 -10.49 13.19
C GLU A 32 -8.54 -9.65 13.93
N MET A 33 -8.90 -10.05 15.15
CA MET A 33 -9.75 -9.24 16.01
C MET A 33 -8.92 -8.12 16.63
N ASN A 34 -9.06 -6.93 16.06
CA ASN A 34 -8.43 -5.71 16.55
C ASN A 34 -9.30 -4.51 16.14
N PRO A 35 -9.74 -3.66 17.08
CA PRO A 35 -10.57 -2.49 16.75
C PRO A 35 -9.81 -1.38 16.04
N VAL A 36 -8.47 -1.38 16.06
CA VAL A 36 -7.65 -0.39 15.34
C VAL A 36 -7.58 -0.79 13.87
N PRO A 37 -8.06 0.08 12.94
CA PRO A 37 -7.99 -0.19 11.51
C PRO A 37 -6.54 -0.37 11.05
N ASN A 38 -6.21 -1.56 10.55
CA ASN A 38 -4.88 -1.85 10.05
C ASN A 38 -4.89 -3.03 9.07
N ALA A 39 -3.87 -3.07 8.21
CA ALA A 39 -3.50 -4.22 7.39
C ALA A 39 -1.99 -4.33 7.36
N TRP A 40 -1.48 -5.52 7.17
CA TRP A 40 -0.04 -5.73 6.98
C TRP A 40 0.25 -7.01 6.23
N THR A 41 1.40 -6.99 5.57
CA THR A 41 1.94 -8.10 4.80
C THR A 41 3.26 -8.54 5.42
N TYR A 42 3.46 -9.84 5.54
CA TYR A 42 4.74 -10.40 5.98
C TYR A 42 5.04 -11.74 5.27
N GLY A 43 6.30 -12.16 5.40
CA GLY A 43 6.81 -13.37 4.76
C GLY A 43 7.57 -13.06 3.46
N ASP A 44 8.39 -14.00 3.04
CA ASP A 44 9.21 -13.92 1.82
C ASP A 44 8.87 -15.05 0.86
N THR A 45 9.11 -16.29 1.27
CA THR A 45 8.80 -17.50 0.48
C THR A 45 7.30 -17.82 0.53
N LYS A 46 6.69 -17.60 1.69
CA LYS A 46 5.26 -17.76 1.93
C LYS A 46 4.73 -16.43 2.45
N ILE A 47 3.82 -15.84 1.69
CA ILE A 47 3.31 -14.51 1.94
C ILE A 47 1.96 -14.60 2.65
N TYR A 48 1.80 -13.73 3.64
CA TYR A 48 0.61 -13.60 4.46
C TYR A 48 0.12 -12.16 4.44
N ILE A 49 -1.17 -11.98 4.22
CA ILE A 49 -1.84 -10.69 4.40
C ILE A 49 -2.81 -10.83 5.56
N THR A 50 -2.77 -9.90 6.49
CA THR A 50 -3.70 -9.83 7.61
C THR A 50 -4.41 -8.48 7.59
N ILE A 51 -5.72 -8.51 7.79
CA ILE A 51 -6.55 -7.32 8.01
C ILE A 51 -7.18 -7.38 9.38
N THR A 52 -7.43 -6.23 10.00
CA THR A 52 -8.12 -6.14 11.28
C THR A 52 -9.64 -6.04 11.11
N SER A 53 -10.39 -6.47 12.11
CA SER A 53 -11.84 -6.26 12.17
C SER A 53 -12.19 -4.76 12.12
N GLY A 54 -11.41 -3.90 12.79
CA GLY A 54 -11.60 -2.44 12.72
C GLY A 54 -11.41 -1.87 11.31
N LEU A 55 -10.54 -2.44 10.50
CA LEU A 55 -10.40 -2.04 9.10
C LEU A 55 -11.66 -2.34 8.29
N VAL A 56 -12.23 -3.54 8.48
CA VAL A 56 -13.45 -3.98 7.79
C VAL A 56 -14.65 -3.11 8.17
N GLU A 57 -14.73 -2.68 9.44
CA GLU A 57 -15.82 -1.83 9.93
C GLU A 57 -15.75 -0.39 9.39
N VAL A 58 -14.55 0.12 9.12
CA VAL A 58 -14.33 1.52 8.72
C VAL A 58 -14.43 1.69 7.21
N LEU A 59 -14.02 0.71 6.42
CA LEU A 59 -13.91 0.79 4.97
C LEU A 59 -15.13 0.17 4.24
N ASN A 60 -15.48 0.74 3.10
CA ASN A 60 -16.35 0.06 2.15
C ASN A 60 -15.53 -0.92 1.27
N ASN A 61 -16.22 -1.68 0.41
CA ASN A 61 -15.58 -2.71 -0.41
C ASN A 61 -14.47 -2.16 -1.33
N GLU A 62 -14.69 -1.03 -1.99
CA GLU A 62 -13.68 -0.43 -2.88
C GLU A 62 -12.48 0.11 -2.10
N GLU A 63 -12.74 0.70 -0.94
CA GLU A 63 -11.70 1.18 -0.03
C GLU A 63 -10.89 0.02 0.56
N LEU A 64 -11.53 -1.13 0.85
CA LEU A 64 -10.85 -2.35 1.26
C LEU A 64 -9.98 -2.91 0.13
N ASP A 65 -10.49 -2.94 -1.12
CA ASP A 65 -9.69 -3.32 -2.29
C ASP A 65 -8.46 -2.42 -2.46
N SER A 66 -8.60 -1.12 -2.18
CA SER A 66 -7.49 -0.16 -2.22
C SER A 66 -6.40 -0.50 -1.19
N VAL A 67 -6.77 -0.82 0.04
CA VAL A 67 -5.81 -1.21 1.07
C VAL A 67 -5.16 -2.55 0.74
N LEU A 68 -5.91 -3.54 0.28
CA LEU A 68 -5.36 -4.81 -0.16
C LEU A 68 -4.39 -4.65 -1.34
N ALA A 69 -4.72 -3.79 -2.31
CA ALA A 69 -3.83 -3.49 -3.43
C ALA A 69 -2.55 -2.74 -2.98
N HIS A 70 -2.63 -1.92 -1.92
CA HIS A 70 -1.48 -1.30 -1.30
C HIS A 70 -0.56 -2.35 -0.67
N GLU A 71 -1.10 -3.29 0.11
CA GLU A 71 -0.35 -4.40 0.68
C GLU A 71 0.34 -5.25 -0.40
N TRP A 72 -0.34 -5.47 -1.53
CA TRP A 72 0.27 -6.08 -2.70
C TRP A 72 1.43 -5.28 -3.28
N GLY A 73 1.40 -3.96 -3.17
CA GLY A 73 2.50 -3.09 -3.54
C GLY A 73 3.79 -3.44 -2.79
N HIS A 74 3.70 -3.74 -1.49
CA HIS A 74 4.83 -4.18 -0.68
C HIS A 74 5.42 -5.52 -1.17
N ILE A 75 4.58 -6.44 -1.61
CA ILE A 75 5.02 -7.73 -2.16
C ILE A 75 5.72 -7.53 -3.52
N LEU A 76 5.08 -6.82 -4.45
CA LEU A 76 5.60 -6.57 -5.80
C LEU A 76 6.96 -5.88 -5.78
N CYS A 77 7.12 -4.90 -4.91
CA CYS A 77 8.35 -4.13 -4.77
C CYS A 77 9.37 -4.79 -3.81
N ARG A 78 9.06 -5.98 -3.29
CA ARG A 78 9.87 -6.71 -2.30
C ARG A 78 10.17 -5.90 -1.03
N HIS A 79 9.30 -4.97 -0.69
CA HIS A 79 9.49 -4.12 0.48
C HIS A 79 9.54 -4.93 1.77
N VAL A 80 8.78 -6.03 1.89
CA VAL A 80 8.77 -6.91 3.06
C VAL A 80 10.16 -7.40 3.42
N LEU A 81 10.93 -7.89 2.44
CA LEU A 81 12.31 -8.33 2.63
C LEU A 81 13.21 -7.17 3.09
N TYR A 82 13.17 -6.06 2.36
CA TYR A 82 14.02 -4.92 2.66
C TYR A 82 13.64 -4.23 3.98
N HIS A 83 12.35 -4.19 4.34
CA HIS A 83 11.89 -3.70 5.63
C HIS A 83 12.42 -4.59 6.77
N THR A 84 12.38 -5.91 6.63
CA THR A 84 12.92 -6.84 7.62
C THR A 84 14.42 -6.62 7.81
N MET A 85 15.18 -6.47 6.73
CA MET A 85 16.61 -6.17 6.78
C MET A 85 16.88 -4.82 7.45
N ALA A 86 16.16 -3.77 7.06
CA ALA A 86 16.31 -2.44 7.61
C ALA A 86 15.95 -2.40 9.10
N ASN A 87 14.88 -3.08 9.53
CA ASN A 87 14.51 -3.19 10.95
C ASN A 87 15.61 -3.91 11.77
N SER A 88 16.22 -4.96 11.23
CA SER A 88 17.34 -5.64 11.88
C SER A 88 18.53 -4.70 12.08
N VAL A 89 18.85 -3.89 11.08
CA VAL A 89 19.91 -2.87 11.17
C VAL A 89 19.55 -1.79 12.18
N LEU A 90 18.32 -1.28 12.15
CA LEU A 90 17.84 -0.25 13.08
C LEU A 90 17.89 -0.74 14.53
N SER A 91 17.45 -1.98 14.79
CA SER A 91 17.54 -2.60 16.12
C SER A 91 18.99 -2.75 16.58
N GLY A 92 19.91 -3.09 15.67
CA GLY A 92 21.33 -3.13 15.94
C GLY A 92 21.89 -1.75 16.34
N ILE A 93 21.51 -0.69 15.60
CA ILE A 93 21.92 0.69 15.92
C ILE A 93 21.39 1.12 17.28
N ASP A 94 20.10 0.84 17.57
CA ASP A 94 19.48 1.22 18.85
C ASP A 94 20.11 0.49 20.03
N SER A 95 20.62 -0.74 19.84
CA SER A 95 21.33 -1.49 20.87
C SER A 95 22.69 -0.91 21.27
N LEU A 96 23.27 -0.07 20.42
CA LEU A 96 24.56 0.61 20.68
C LEU A 96 24.46 1.82 21.64
N GLY A 97 23.25 2.18 22.08
CA GLY A 97 23.01 3.31 22.98
C GLY A 97 23.56 4.62 22.41
N LEU A 98 24.37 5.35 23.19
CA LEU A 98 24.94 6.63 22.76
C LEU A 98 25.80 6.54 21.49
N LEU A 99 26.49 5.41 21.26
CA LEU A 99 27.28 5.19 20.05
C LEU A 99 26.38 5.08 18.80
N GLY A 100 25.12 4.66 18.97
CA GLY A 100 24.13 4.62 17.89
C GLY A 100 23.85 6.01 17.27
N ASN A 101 24.09 7.10 18.02
CA ASN A 101 23.94 8.46 17.50
C ASN A 101 24.87 8.77 16.32
N LEU A 102 26.01 8.10 16.21
CA LEU A 102 26.90 8.23 15.05
C LEU A 102 26.27 7.69 13.76
N ALA A 103 25.31 6.78 13.87
CA ALA A 103 24.58 6.21 12.73
C ALA A 103 23.25 6.92 12.43
N LEU A 104 22.91 8.04 13.10
CA LEU A 104 21.68 8.79 12.86
C LEU A 104 21.44 9.17 11.38
N PRO A 105 22.42 9.65 10.60
CA PRO A 105 22.21 9.95 9.19
C PRO A 105 21.77 8.72 8.38
N PHE A 106 22.31 7.55 8.70
CA PHE A 106 21.93 6.29 8.06
C PHE A 106 20.52 5.85 8.50
N LYS A 107 20.20 5.95 9.78
CA LYS A 107 18.85 5.71 10.31
C LYS A 107 17.82 6.58 9.59
N TRP A 108 18.08 7.87 9.42
CA TRP A 108 17.21 8.80 8.71
C TRP A 108 17.05 8.46 7.21
N ALA A 109 18.12 8.00 6.56
CA ALA A 109 18.06 7.55 5.18
C ALA A 109 17.15 6.32 5.01
N LEU A 110 17.20 5.37 5.95
CA LEU A 110 16.29 4.22 5.97
C LEU A 110 14.84 4.65 6.16
N TYR A 111 14.52 5.51 7.13
CA TYR A 111 13.16 6.03 7.30
C TYR A 111 12.67 6.86 6.10
N TYR A 112 13.56 7.62 5.45
CA TYR A 112 13.23 8.29 4.21
C TYR A 112 12.85 7.28 3.12
N TRP A 113 13.61 6.19 2.99
CA TRP A 113 13.29 5.12 2.05
C TRP A 113 11.96 4.43 2.40
N TYR A 114 11.67 4.15 3.68
CA TYR A 114 10.37 3.64 4.13
C TYR A 114 9.22 4.52 3.63
N ARG A 115 9.31 5.82 3.85
CA ARG A 115 8.28 6.76 3.36
C ARG A 115 8.12 6.75 1.85
N LYS A 116 9.20 6.56 1.09
CA LYS A 116 9.13 6.45 -0.37
C LYS A 116 8.54 5.13 -0.83
N SER A 117 8.76 4.03 -0.10
CA SER A 117 8.16 2.74 -0.40
C SER A 117 6.63 2.79 -0.30
N GLU A 118 6.08 3.51 0.69
CA GLU A 118 4.65 3.75 0.83
C GLU A 118 4.02 4.40 -0.41
N LEU A 119 4.68 5.44 -0.95
CA LEU A 119 4.20 6.10 -2.17
C LEU A 119 4.18 5.16 -3.39
N SER A 120 5.07 4.18 -3.44
CA SER A 120 5.06 3.16 -4.49
C SER A 120 3.85 2.23 -4.35
N CYS A 121 3.53 1.82 -3.13
CA CYS A 121 2.37 1.00 -2.82
C CYS A 121 1.05 1.74 -3.09
N ASP A 122 0.98 3.03 -2.77
CA ASP A 122 -0.16 3.88 -3.10
C ASP A 122 -0.41 3.98 -4.61
N ARG A 123 0.67 4.02 -5.41
CA ARG A 123 0.55 3.98 -6.88
C ARG A 123 0.02 2.64 -7.38
N VAL A 124 0.44 1.51 -6.80
CA VAL A 124 -0.14 0.20 -7.11
C VAL A 124 -1.62 0.17 -6.76
N SER A 125 -1.99 0.67 -5.58
CA SER A 125 -3.38 0.78 -5.15
C SER A 125 -4.21 1.63 -6.12
N ALA A 126 -3.74 2.83 -6.48
CA ALA A 126 -4.41 3.73 -7.42
C ALA A 126 -4.50 3.16 -8.85
N PHE A 127 -3.54 2.32 -9.24
CA PHE A 127 -3.56 1.62 -10.52
C PHE A 127 -4.65 0.53 -10.56
N ILE A 128 -4.78 -0.24 -9.48
CA ILE A 128 -5.74 -1.36 -9.35
C ILE A 128 -7.17 -0.85 -9.15
N THR A 129 -7.35 0.16 -8.30
CA THR A 129 -8.64 0.82 -8.01
C THR A 129 -8.75 2.15 -8.76
N SER A 130 -8.61 3.25 -8.05
CA SER A 130 -8.48 4.59 -8.62
C SER A 130 -7.83 5.55 -7.62
N PRO A 131 -7.27 6.70 -8.08
CA PRO A 131 -6.73 7.73 -7.17
C PRO A 131 -7.76 8.25 -6.16
N ASP A 132 -9.02 8.38 -6.56
CA ASP A 132 -10.10 8.85 -5.67
C ASP A 132 -10.43 7.83 -4.59
N VAL A 133 -10.41 6.53 -4.90
CA VAL A 133 -10.60 5.46 -3.91
C VAL A 133 -9.46 5.44 -2.91
N VAL A 134 -8.20 5.62 -3.36
CA VAL A 134 -7.04 5.75 -2.45
C VAL A 134 -7.21 6.96 -1.54
N ALA A 135 -7.62 8.12 -2.08
CA ALA A 135 -7.86 9.31 -1.27
C ALA A 135 -8.98 9.10 -0.24
N SER A 136 -10.05 8.41 -0.64
CA SER A 136 -11.16 8.06 0.26
C SER A 136 -10.71 7.10 1.35
N SER A 137 -10.00 6.02 1.04
CA SER A 137 -9.49 5.08 2.04
C SER A 137 -8.54 5.76 3.03
N MET A 138 -7.63 6.63 2.56
CA MET A 138 -6.77 7.43 3.43
C MET A 138 -7.57 8.35 4.36
N ALA A 139 -8.67 8.96 3.86
CA ALA A 139 -9.55 9.77 4.68
C ALA A 139 -10.22 8.96 5.80
N ARG A 140 -10.67 7.73 5.48
CA ARG A 140 -11.25 6.81 6.50
C ARG A 140 -10.21 6.42 7.55
N LEU A 141 -9.03 6.04 7.12
CA LEU A 141 -7.95 5.65 8.03
C LEU A 141 -7.45 6.80 8.91
N SER A 142 -7.58 8.05 8.44
CA SER A 142 -7.15 9.24 9.20
C SER A 142 -8.26 9.83 10.08
N GLY A 143 -9.51 9.82 9.62
CA GLY A 143 -10.62 10.56 10.26
C GLY A 143 -11.79 9.67 10.71
N GLY A 144 -11.72 8.35 10.49
CA GLY A 144 -12.76 7.42 10.90
C GLY A 144 -13.81 7.11 9.83
N PRO A 145 -14.91 6.44 10.20
CA PRO A 145 -15.87 5.86 9.27
C PRO A 145 -16.58 6.89 8.38
N LYS A 146 -17.23 6.39 7.33
CA LYS A 146 -17.96 7.22 6.35
C LYS A 146 -18.98 8.16 6.99
N SER A 147 -19.59 7.78 8.10
CA SER A 147 -20.51 8.64 8.86
C SER A 147 -19.89 9.97 9.31
N ILE A 148 -18.57 10.00 9.49
CA ILE A 148 -17.81 11.20 9.89
C ILE A 148 -17.17 11.86 8.66
N THR A 149 -16.56 11.07 7.78
CA THR A 149 -15.66 11.55 6.74
C THR A 149 -16.30 11.61 5.34
N ALA A 150 -17.63 11.37 5.22
CA ALA A 150 -18.33 11.34 3.92
C ALA A 150 -18.15 12.61 3.08
N ASN A 151 -18.10 13.77 3.73
CA ASN A 151 -18.08 15.07 3.08
C ASN A 151 -16.68 15.71 3.10
N ILE A 152 -15.61 14.91 3.26
CA ILE A 152 -14.25 15.44 3.23
C ILE A 152 -13.95 16.03 1.84
N ASN A 153 -13.44 17.26 1.84
CA ASN A 153 -12.95 17.88 0.62
C ASN A 153 -11.46 17.54 0.47
N HIS A 154 -11.15 16.57 -0.40
CA HIS A 154 -9.78 16.12 -0.62
C HIS A 154 -8.86 17.24 -1.09
N ARG A 155 -9.36 18.21 -1.87
CA ARG A 155 -8.57 19.36 -2.34
C ARG A 155 -8.16 20.29 -1.21
N GLU A 156 -9.06 20.50 -0.24
CA GLU A 156 -8.72 21.27 0.97
C GLU A 156 -7.79 20.47 1.89
N TRP A 157 -8.01 19.17 1.98
CA TRP A 157 -7.19 18.31 2.81
C TRP A 157 -5.73 18.26 2.35
N ILE A 158 -5.48 18.15 1.04
CA ILE A 158 -4.10 18.12 0.50
C ILE A 158 -3.34 19.42 0.71
N LYS A 159 -4.01 20.57 0.92
CA LYS A 159 -3.32 21.83 1.29
C LYS A 159 -2.57 21.73 2.62
N GLN A 160 -2.98 20.82 3.51
CA GLN A 160 -2.23 20.53 4.73
C GLN A 160 -0.83 19.95 4.42
N ALA A 161 -0.66 19.25 3.30
CA ALA A 161 0.64 18.80 2.86
C ALA A 161 1.54 19.97 2.41
N ASP A 162 0.97 21.00 1.81
CA ASP A 162 1.72 22.20 1.40
C ASP A 162 2.13 23.03 2.61
N ILE A 163 1.25 23.14 3.62
CA ILE A 163 1.58 23.75 4.92
C ILE A 163 2.74 22.98 5.58
N TYR A 164 2.67 21.65 5.56
CA TYR A 164 3.71 20.81 6.09
C TYR A 164 5.07 21.01 5.36
N ASP A 165 5.06 21.13 4.03
CA ASP A 165 6.26 21.42 3.25
C ASP A 165 6.78 22.85 3.52
N SER A 166 5.89 23.83 3.74
CA SER A 166 6.29 25.22 4.03
C SER A 166 7.01 25.32 5.38
N LEU A 167 6.55 24.60 6.39
CA LEU A 167 7.22 24.55 7.70
C LEU A 167 8.66 24.02 7.60
N TYR A 168 8.94 23.18 6.59
CA TYR A 168 10.29 22.69 6.32
C TYR A 168 11.22 23.80 5.79
N ASN A 169 10.67 24.86 5.21
CA ASN A 169 11.40 26.01 4.65
C ASN A 169 11.53 27.18 5.62
N ASP A 170 10.80 27.18 6.75
CA ASP A 170 10.66 28.28 7.71
C ASP A 170 11.79 28.30 8.79
N GLY A 171 13.04 28.23 8.33
CA GLY A 171 14.21 28.38 9.16
C GLY A 171 14.82 27.09 9.69
N MET A 172 16.11 27.16 10.05
CA MET A 172 16.93 25.99 10.41
C MET A 172 16.41 25.25 11.66
N TRP A 173 15.82 25.97 12.62
CA TRP A 173 15.29 25.39 13.85
C TRP A 173 14.01 24.59 13.61
N ASN A 174 13.05 25.15 12.87
CA ASN A 174 11.82 24.46 12.51
C ASN A 174 12.09 23.23 11.63
N LYS A 175 13.04 23.34 10.71
CA LYS A 175 13.55 22.23 9.90
C LYS A 175 14.10 21.08 10.76
N THR A 176 14.88 21.43 11.78
CA THR A 176 15.47 20.45 12.69
C THR A 176 14.40 19.75 13.53
N LEU A 177 13.44 20.51 14.10
CA LEU A 177 12.33 19.95 14.88
C LEU A 177 11.42 19.07 14.04
N GLN A 178 11.09 19.48 12.80
CA GLN A 178 10.33 18.64 11.88
C GLN A 178 11.12 17.39 11.46
N MET A 179 12.40 17.52 11.12
CA MET A 179 13.23 16.35 10.84
C MET A 179 13.18 15.37 12.01
N TYR A 180 13.24 15.83 13.24
CA TYR A 180 13.12 14.99 14.42
C TYR A 180 11.72 14.36 14.54
N ALA A 181 10.65 15.13 14.37
CA ALA A 181 9.27 14.65 14.50
C ALA A 181 8.89 13.60 13.44
N ILE A 182 9.45 13.72 12.22
CA ILE A 182 9.19 12.78 11.11
C ILE A 182 10.31 11.77 10.89
N ALA A 183 11.48 11.98 11.49
CA ALA A 183 12.65 11.14 11.23
C ALA A 183 12.37 9.67 11.51
N GLU A 184 11.55 9.38 12.52
CA GLU A 184 11.20 8.02 12.95
C GLU A 184 9.82 7.56 12.46
N ALA A 185 9.09 8.40 11.70
CA ALA A 185 7.81 7.99 11.13
C ALA A 185 8.05 7.03 9.96
N SER A 186 7.53 5.83 10.07
CA SER A 186 7.57 4.82 8.99
C SER A 186 6.62 5.15 7.84
N HIS A 187 5.54 5.89 8.12
CA HIS A 187 4.56 6.29 7.12
C HIS A 187 4.58 7.79 6.89
N PRO A 188 4.47 8.27 5.64
CA PRO A 188 4.25 9.67 5.35
C PRO A 188 2.89 10.13 5.88
N PHE A 189 2.75 11.42 6.13
CA PHE A 189 1.47 12.04 6.48
C PHE A 189 0.41 11.75 5.41
N SER A 190 -0.81 11.35 5.81
CA SER A 190 -1.83 10.89 4.86
C SER A 190 -2.18 11.94 3.79
N ALA A 191 -2.22 13.23 4.14
CA ALA A 191 -2.44 14.31 3.18
C ALA A 191 -1.33 14.39 2.12
N VAL A 192 -0.08 14.10 2.49
CA VAL A 192 1.05 14.01 1.54
C VAL A 192 0.87 12.83 0.61
N ARG A 193 0.49 11.66 1.12
CA ARG A 193 0.23 10.46 0.32
C ARG A 193 -0.88 10.73 -0.71
N VAL A 194 -1.99 11.30 -0.29
CA VAL A 194 -3.12 11.67 -1.18
C VAL A 194 -2.66 12.65 -2.25
N ARG A 195 -1.96 13.73 -1.87
CA ARG A 195 -1.41 14.69 -2.84
C ARG A 195 -0.53 14.02 -3.91
N GLU A 196 0.40 13.19 -3.46
CA GLU A 196 1.34 12.51 -4.38
C GLU A 196 0.64 11.52 -5.32
N VAL A 197 -0.40 10.82 -4.86
CA VAL A 197 -1.21 9.92 -5.69
C VAL A 197 -2.01 10.71 -6.73
N LEU A 198 -2.70 11.79 -6.31
CA LEU A 198 -3.48 12.64 -7.23
C LEU A 198 -2.56 13.27 -8.27
N LYS A 199 -1.41 13.82 -7.86
CA LYS A 199 -0.41 14.38 -8.76
C LYS A 199 0.14 13.34 -9.74
N TRP A 200 0.42 12.12 -9.26
CA TRP A 200 0.88 11.04 -10.14
C TRP A 200 -0.19 10.62 -11.15
N SER A 201 -1.47 10.65 -10.78
CA SER A 201 -2.59 10.30 -11.66
C SER A 201 -2.72 11.22 -12.90
N GLU A 202 -2.19 12.44 -12.81
CA GLU A 202 -2.16 13.40 -13.92
C GLU A 202 -0.95 13.17 -14.85
N SER A 203 -0.01 12.30 -14.48
CA SER A 203 1.22 12.05 -15.23
C SER A 203 1.02 11.19 -16.47
N ASP A 204 1.92 11.36 -17.46
CA ASP A 204 1.98 10.48 -18.64
C ASP A 204 2.24 9.03 -18.26
N GLN A 205 2.99 8.78 -17.19
CA GLN A 205 3.27 7.44 -16.70
C GLN A 205 1.99 6.72 -16.31
N TYR A 206 1.10 7.37 -15.54
CA TYR A 206 -0.19 6.78 -15.16
C TYR A 206 -1.06 6.51 -16.39
N ARG A 207 -1.16 7.48 -17.31
CA ARG A 207 -1.92 7.32 -18.56
C ARG A 207 -1.42 6.14 -19.40
N ARG A 208 -0.11 6.00 -19.57
CA ARG A 208 0.50 4.86 -20.28
C ARG A 208 0.20 3.53 -19.60
N LEU A 209 0.33 3.44 -18.28
CA LEU A 209 0.02 2.21 -17.52
C LEU A 209 -1.46 1.82 -17.67
N LYS A 210 -2.38 2.77 -17.56
CA LYS A 210 -3.82 2.52 -17.78
C LYS A 210 -4.11 2.05 -19.21
N THR A 211 -3.48 2.64 -20.21
CA THR A 211 -3.62 2.22 -21.61
C THR A 211 -3.09 0.81 -21.83
N LEU A 212 -1.94 0.46 -21.25
CA LEU A 212 -1.40 -0.89 -21.31
C LEU A 212 -2.32 -1.92 -20.65
N MET A 213 -2.93 -1.57 -19.51
CA MET A 213 -3.89 -2.43 -18.83
C MET A 213 -5.16 -2.65 -19.66
N LEU A 214 -5.67 -1.61 -20.32
CA LEU A 214 -6.87 -1.70 -21.18
C LEU A 214 -6.60 -2.48 -22.46
N ASN A 215 -5.40 -2.35 -23.02
CA ASN A 215 -4.98 -2.99 -24.26
C ASN A 215 -4.32 -4.37 -24.05
N SER A 216 -3.96 -4.71 -22.80
CA SER A 216 -3.61 -6.08 -22.47
C SER A 216 -4.89 -6.90 -22.50
N PRO A 217 -5.09 -7.78 -23.50
CA PRO A 217 -6.17 -8.74 -23.39
C PRO A 217 -5.85 -9.53 -22.13
N GLY A 218 -6.62 -9.35 -21.11
CA GLY A 218 -6.67 -10.28 -19.99
C GLY A 218 -7.17 -11.61 -20.54
N SER A 219 -6.31 -12.32 -21.22
CA SER A 219 -6.57 -13.66 -21.68
C SER A 219 -6.80 -14.49 -20.45
N ILE A 220 -8.06 -14.77 -20.19
CA ILE A 220 -8.46 -15.69 -19.11
C ILE A 220 -8.47 -17.08 -19.73
N CYS A 221 -7.78 -18.02 -19.14
CA CYS A 221 -7.86 -19.41 -19.55
C CYS A 221 -9.33 -19.86 -19.53
N PRO A 222 -9.88 -20.37 -20.66
CA PRO A 222 -11.28 -20.78 -20.72
C PRO A 222 -11.58 -21.95 -19.77
N SER A 223 -10.56 -22.75 -19.42
CA SER A 223 -10.71 -23.92 -18.56
C SER A 223 -10.65 -23.56 -17.07
N CYS A 224 -9.54 -22.98 -16.60
CA CYS A 224 -9.33 -22.73 -15.16
C CYS A 224 -9.57 -21.29 -14.73
N LYS A 225 -9.94 -20.39 -15.65
CA LYS A 225 -10.18 -18.95 -15.41
C LYS A 225 -8.98 -18.16 -14.87
N SER A 226 -7.79 -18.75 -14.84
CA SER A 226 -6.56 -18.04 -14.46
C SER A 226 -6.15 -17.07 -15.55
N ALA A 227 -5.53 -15.95 -15.17
CA ALA A 227 -4.94 -15.01 -16.11
C ALA A 227 -3.81 -15.71 -16.87
N VAL A 228 -3.79 -15.55 -18.19
CA VAL A 228 -2.79 -16.13 -19.08
C VAL A 228 -2.22 -15.05 -20.00
N ASP A 229 -0.95 -15.16 -20.30
CA ASP A 229 -0.28 -14.29 -21.24
C ASP A 229 -0.68 -14.66 -22.67
N SER A 230 -0.94 -13.68 -23.53
CA SER A 230 -1.30 -13.89 -24.93
C SER A 230 -0.21 -14.59 -25.76
N THR A 231 1.02 -14.63 -25.25
CA THR A 231 2.15 -15.32 -25.86
C THR A 231 2.22 -16.82 -25.51
N TRP A 232 1.42 -17.25 -24.53
CA TRP A 232 1.44 -18.65 -24.09
C TRP A 232 0.61 -19.54 -25.05
N LYS A 233 1.17 -20.65 -25.46
CA LYS A 233 0.46 -21.66 -26.23
C LYS A 233 -0.41 -22.59 -25.36
N PHE A 234 -0.06 -22.69 -24.08
CA PHE A 234 -0.77 -23.50 -23.09
C PHE A 234 -0.83 -22.74 -21.77
N CYS A 235 -1.93 -22.91 -21.07
CA CYS A 235 -2.09 -22.36 -19.72
C CYS A 235 -1.08 -23.04 -18.76
N LYS A 236 -0.22 -22.23 -18.12
CA LYS A 236 0.78 -22.75 -17.16
C LYS A 236 0.16 -23.31 -15.87
N TYR A 237 -1.11 -23.02 -15.62
CA TYR A 237 -1.80 -23.45 -14.40
C TYR A 237 -2.57 -24.77 -14.58
N CYS A 238 -3.17 -25.00 -15.75
CA CYS A 238 -3.98 -26.20 -15.97
C CYS A 238 -3.63 -26.98 -17.24
N GLY A 239 -2.64 -26.55 -18.02
CA GLY A 239 -2.23 -27.21 -19.25
C GLY A 239 -3.19 -27.03 -20.45
N HIS A 240 -4.30 -26.30 -20.28
CA HIS A 240 -5.26 -26.07 -21.36
C HIS A 240 -4.59 -25.30 -22.51
N LYS A 241 -4.85 -25.69 -23.75
CA LYS A 241 -4.36 -25.00 -24.94
C LYS A 241 -5.08 -23.66 -25.08
N LEU A 242 -4.33 -22.57 -25.21
CA LEU A 242 -4.83 -21.20 -25.34
C LEU A 242 -4.98 -20.77 -26.79
#